data_0103f5b36eb22c3ce10dbf9e463f3094
#
_entry.id   0103f5b36eb22c3ce10dbf9e463f3094
#
_cell.length_a   1.000
_cell.length_b   1.000
_cell.length_c   1.000
_cell.angle_alpha   90.00
_cell.angle_beta   90.00
_cell.angle_gamma   90.00
#
_symmetry.space_group_name_H-M   'P 1'
#
loop_
_entity.id
_entity.type
_entity.pdbx_description
1 polymer ?
#
loop_
_entity_poly.entity_id
_entity_poly.type
_entity_poly.pdbx_seq_one_letter_code
_entity_poly.pdbx_strand_id
1 'polypeptide(L)'
;GKIAELFDEAEKKAPTVICFDEFDAMVPDRSRMDNVGQSGEVNEFLSQLNNCAERGIFVIGTSNRPDRIDPAVLRTGRIDKLIYIPLPDKEARKLLFVFQLRDRWCEETIDCEILADKTAGYVASDITFIVNETALTAAMKDIPISQELLMDEIGKARQSVNKEQIEVYESMYARLESGRIEERRRIGFATYK
;
A
#
# COMPACT_ATOMS: atom_id res chain seq x y z
N GLY A 1 -11.72 17.80 17.55
CA GLY A 1 -10.75 16.71 17.80
C GLY A 1 -9.52 16.88 16.91
N LYS A 2 -8.45 16.12 17.16
CA LYS A 2 -7.18 16.20 16.39
C LYS A 2 -7.37 15.98 14.89
N ILE A 3 -8.35 15.14 14.51
CA ILE A 3 -8.68 14.85 13.10
C ILE A 3 -9.24 16.12 12.43
N ALA A 4 -10.19 16.81 13.06
CA ALA A 4 -10.74 18.06 12.51
C ALA A 4 -9.65 19.13 12.35
N GLU A 5 -8.79 19.31 13.35
CA GLU A 5 -7.66 20.25 13.31
C GLU A 5 -6.70 19.95 12.13
N LEU A 6 -6.40 18.65 11.85
CA LEU A 6 -5.58 18.26 10.73
C LEU A 6 -6.21 18.67 9.39
N PHE A 7 -7.50 18.39 9.20
CA PHE A 7 -8.20 18.75 7.97
C PHE A 7 -8.37 20.26 7.80
N ASP A 8 -8.58 21.00 8.89
CA ASP A 8 -8.65 22.47 8.88
C ASP A 8 -7.28 23.09 8.51
N GLU A 9 -6.18 22.51 9.00
CA GLU A 9 -4.84 22.95 8.60
C GLU A 9 -4.54 22.63 7.12
N ALA A 10 -4.96 21.44 6.67
CA ALA A 10 -4.79 21.03 5.28
C ALA A 10 -5.56 21.95 4.32
N GLU A 11 -6.79 22.33 4.68
CA GLU A 11 -7.61 23.27 3.90
C GLU A 11 -6.98 24.66 3.80
N LYS A 12 -6.44 25.17 4.91
CA LYS A 12 -5.72 26.48 4.92
C LYS A 12 -4.48 26.48 4.03
N LYS A 13 -3.89 25.31 3.78
CA LYS A 13 -2.68 25.13 2.94
C LYS A 13 -3.01 24.52 1.56
N ALA A 14 -4.27 24.51 1.17
CA ALA A 14 -4.68 23.91 -0.09
C ALA A 14 -3.94 24.52 -1.30
N PRO A 15 -3.57 23.73 -2.32
CA PRO A 15 -3.84 22.30 -2.47
C PRO A 15 -2.92 21.44 -1.59
N THR A 16 -3.50 20.47 -0.87
CA THR A 16 -2.78 19.64 0.11
C THR A 16 -3.05 18.17 -0.13
N VAL A 17 -2.03 17.32 0.07
CA VAL A 17 -2.17 15.86 0.09
C VAL A 17 -2.02 15.37 1.53
N ILE A 18 -2.99 14.59 2.01
CA ILE A 18 -2.91 13.90 3.30
C ILE A 18 -2.74 12.40 3.01
N CYS A 19 -1.67 11.80 3.55
CA CYS A 19 -1.43 10.37 3.46
C CYS A 19 -1.65 9.72 4.83
N PHE A 20 -2.53 8.73 4.87
CA PHE A 20 -2.77 7.89 6.04
C PHE A 20 -2.23 6.50 5.79
N ASP A 21 -1.23 6.09 6.55
CA ASP A 21 -0.78 4.70 6.57
C ASP A 21 -1.62 3.90 7.57
N GLU A 22 -1.76 2.59 7.33
CA GLU A 22 -2.63 1.70 8.13
C GLU A 22 -4.06 2.26 8.26
N PHE A 23 -4.64 2.66 7.15
CA PHE A 23 -5.93 3.33 7.09
C PHE A 23 -7.08 2.56 7.76
N ASP A 24 -6.99 1.22 7.79
CA ASP A 24 -7.92 0.35 8.50
C ASP A 24 -7.91 0.57 10.03
N ALA A 25 -6.80 1.05 10.60
CA ALA A 25 -6.74 1.43 12.01
C ALA A 25 -7.46 2.76 12.30
N MET A 26 -7.51 3.67 11.30
CA MET A 26 -8.15 4.98 11.43
C MET A 26 -9.68 4.90 11.25
N VAL A 27 -10.15 4.03 10.37
CA VAL A 27 -11.57 3.88 10.03
C VAL A 27 -12.00 2.41 10.03
N PRO A 28 -11.89 1.72 11.16
CA PRO A 28 -12.28 0.32 11.27
C PRO A 28 -13.79 0.15 11.08
N ASP A 29 -14.21 -1.03 10.59
CA ASP A 29 -15.59 -1.38 10.35
C ASP A 29 -16.40 -1.35 11.66
N ARG A 30 -17.33 -0.42 11.75
CA ARG A 30 -18.18 -0.19 12.93
C ARG A 30 -19.09 -1.38 13.26
N SER A 31 -19.40 -2.24 12.28
CA SER A 31 -20.20 -3.44 12.53
C SER A 31 -19.49 -4.49 13.40
N ARG A 32 -18.17 -4.35 13.54
CA ARG A 32 -17.29 -5.24 14.32
C ARG A 32 -16.80 -4.60 15.62
N MET A 33 -17.32 -3.43 15.98
CA MET A 33 -16.86 -2.68 17.16
C MET A 33 -17.82 -2.87 18.33
N ASP A 34 -17.27 -3.19 19.49
CA ASP A 34 -18.02 -3.31 20.75
C ASP A 34 -18.11 -1.98 21.55
N ASN A 35 -17.40 -0.92 21.12
CA ASN A 35 -17.24 0.34 21.87
C ASN A 35 -17.87 1.55 21.17
N VAL A 36 -18.83 2.19 21.85
CA VAL A 36 -19.52 3.42 21.36
C VAL A 36 -18.56 4.61 21.17
N GLY A 37 -17.48 4.70 21.95
CA GLY A 37 -16.52 5.81 21.87
C GLY A 37 -15.70 5.81 20.56
N GLN A 38 -15.23 4.65 20.13
CA GLN A 38 -14.49 4.51 18.86
C GLN A 38 -15.38 4.80 17.65
N SER A 39 -16.68 4.50 17.73
CA SER A 39 -17.65 4.83 16.67
C SER A 39 -17.77 6.34 16.45
N GLY A 40 -17.57 7.16 17.49
CA GLY A 40 -17.58 8.63 17.40
C GLY A 40 -16.40 9.19 16.60
N GLU A 41 -15.19 8.67 16.84
CA GLU A 41 -13.99 9.08 16.11
C GLU A 41 -14.05 8.70 14.63
N VAL A 42 -14.54 7.49 14.33
CA VAL A 42 -14.75 7.06 12.94
C VAL A 42 -15.78 7.95 12.25
N ASN A 43 -16.88 8.32 12.94
CA ASN A 43 -17.89 9.22 12.38
C ASN A 43 -17.33 10.62 12.10
N GLU A 44 -16.50 11.17 13.01
CA GLU A 44 -15.79 12.45 12.80
C GLU A 44 -14.89 12.35 11.56
N PHE A 45 -14.10 11.28 11.45
CA PHE A 45 -13.22 11.07 10.32
C PHE A 45 -13.99 10.97 8.99
N LEU A 46 -15.07 10.17 8.97
CA LEU A 46 -15.95 10.05 7.80
C LEU A 46 -16.60 11.37 7.39
N SER A 47 -16.90 12.23 8.38
CA SER A 47 -17.41 13.58 8.12
C SER A 47 -16.35 14.47 7.48
N GLN A 48 -15.10 14.40 7.93
CA GLN A 48 -13.99 15.17 7.36
C GLN A 48 -13.63 14.73 5.94
N LEU A 49 -13.80 13.44 5.60
CA LEU A 49 -13.58 12.95 4.24
C LEU A 49 -14.59 13.49 3.22
N ASN A 50 -15.76 13.95 3.67
CA ASN A 50 -16.76 14.49 2.75
C ASN A 50 -16.20 15.75 2.05
N ASN A 51 -16.39 15.82 0.73
CA ASN A 51 -16.08 16.98 -0.08
C ASN A 51 -14.62 17.49 0.02
N CYS A 52 -13.66 16.59 0.32
CA CYS A 52 -12.24 16.94 0.36
C CYS A 52 -11.76 17.60 -0.93
N ALA A 53 -12.24 17.14 -2.10
CA ALA A 53 -11.87 17.72 -3.39
C ALA A 53 -12.27 19.21 -3.50
N GLU A 54 -13.45 19.60 -3.01
CA GLU A 54 -13.93 20.98 -2.99
C GLU A 54 -13.11 21.85 -2.04
N ARG A 55 -12.56 21.26 -0.97
CA ARG A 55 -11.66 21.89 0.00
C ARG A 55 -10.21 21.94 -0.48
N GLY A 56 -9.91 21.43 -1.68
CA GLY A 56 -8.55 21.35 -2.22
C GLY A 56 -7.66 20.35 -1.48
N ILE A 57 -8.25 19.33 -0.84
CA ILE A 57 -7.56 18.27 -0.10
C ILE A 57 -7.64 16.98 -0.89
N PHE A 58 -6.50 16.35 -1.17
CA PHE A 58 -6.40 15.01 -1.73
C PHE A 58 -6.00 14.03 -0.64
N VAL A 59 -6.78 12.96 -0.47
CA VAL A 59 -6.55 11.96 0.58
C VAL A 59 -6.09 10.64 -0.03
N ILE A 60 -5.00 10.10 0.50
CA ILE A 60 -4.47 8.78 0.18
C ILE A 60 -4.50 7.94 1.46
N GLY A 61 -5.12 6.77 1.41
CA GLY A 61 -5.07 5.78 2.49
C GLY A 61 -4.40 4.50 2.00
N THR A 62 -3.46 3.96 2.77
CA THR A 62 -2.86 2.64 2.50
C THR A 62 -3.33 1.63 3.54
N SER A 63 -3.54 0.39 3.15
CA SER A 63 -3.94 -0.68 4.07
C SER A 63 -3.57 -2.05 3.52
N ASN A 64 -3.13 -2.92 4.42
CA ASN A 64 -2.97 -4.36 4.17
C ASN A 64 -4.23 -5.15 4.57
N ARG A 65 -5.24 -4.50 5.14
CA ARG A 65 -6.48 -5.12 5.65
C ARG A 65 -7.72 -4.38 5.16
N PRO A 66 -7.96 -4.32 3.83
CA PRO A 66 -9.11 -3.62 3.28
C PRO A 66 -10.46 -4.19 3.75
N ASP A 67 -10.47 -5.46 4.21
CA ASP A 67 -11.63 -6.13 4.81
C ASP A 67 -12.04 -5.55 6.18
N ARG A 68 -11.18 -4.75 6.80
CA ARG A 68 -11.42 -4.10 8.10
C ARG A 68 -11.85 -2.64 7.98
N ILE A 69 -11.75 -2.07 6.81
CA ILE A 69 -12.14 -0.67 6.57
C ILE A 69 -13.66 -0.56 6.56
N ASP A 70 -14.21 0.45 7.24
CA ASP A 70 -15.64 0.75 7.21
C ASP A 70 -16.12 1.00 5.77
N PRO A 71 -17.12 0.27 5.27
CA PRO A 71 -17.62 0.42 3.90
C PRO A 71 -18.07 1.85 3.55
N ALA A 72 -18.45 2.64 4.55
CA ALA A 72 -18.85 4.03 4.34
C ALA A 72 -17.73 4.91 3.78
N VAL A 73 -16.45 4.52 3.97
CA VAL A 73 -15.29 5.22 3.40
C VAL A 73 -15.31 5.19 1.87
N LEU A 74 -15.76 4.08 1.30
CA LEU A 74 -15.74 3.83 -0.14
C LEU A 74 -16.95 4.45 -0.88
N ARG A 75 -17.82 5.18 -0.17
CA ARG A 75 -18.95 5.88 -0.79
C ARG A 75 -18.45 7.09 -1.60
N THR A 76 -19.21 7.43 -2.65
CA THR A 76 -18.94 8.58 -3.51
C THR A 76 -18.77 9.86 -2.71
N GLY A 77 -17.75 10.67 -3.05
CA GLY A 77 -17.42 11.91 -2.37
C GLY A 77 -16.48 11.75 -1.17
N ARG A 78 -15.94 10.55 -0.93
CA ARG A 78 -14.92 10.25 0.10
C ARG A 78 -13.67 9.69 -0.55
N ILE A 79 -13.52 8.35 -0.59
CA ILE A 79 -12.44 7.68 -1.32
C ILE A 79 -13.02 7.16 -2.65
N ASP A 80 -12.79 7.90 -3.72
CA ASP A 80 -13.40 7.63 -5.02
C ASP A 80 -12.66 6.59 -5.85
N LYS A 81 -11.40 6.30 -5.51
CA LYS A 81 -10.56 5.37 -6.26
C LYS A 81 -9.92 4.34 -5.34
N LEU A 82 -10.08 3.08 -5.69
CA LEU A 82 -9.38 1.96 -5.08
C LEU A 82 -8.28 1.50 -6.04
N ILE A 83 -7.07 1.33 -5.53
CA ILE A 83 -5.92 0.86 -6.30
C ILE A 83 -5.35 -0.36 -5.59
N TYR A 84 -5.35 -1.49 -6.27
CA TYR A 84 -4.65 -2.67 -5.81
C TYR A 84 -3.18 -2.60 -6.27
N ILE A 85 -2.26 -2.83 -5.34
CA ILE A 85 -0.83 -2.93 -5.64
C ILE A 85 -0.47 -4.43 -5.64
N PRO A 86 -0.28 -5.04 -6.82
CA PRO A 86 0.09 -6.45 -6.92
C PRO A 86 1.54 -6.69 -6.54
N LEU A 87 1.95 -7.95 -6.49
CA LEU A 87 3.36 -8.29 -6.41
C LEU A 87 4.13 -7.68 -7.59
N PRO A 88 5.39 -7.26 -7.37
CA PRO A 88 6.22 -6.74 -8.44
C PRO A 88 6.48 -7.82 -9.49
N ASP A 89 6.26 -7.49 -10.77
CA ASP A 89 6.66 -8.32 -11.90
C ASP A 89 8.20 -8.36 -12.03
N LYS A 90 8.71 -9.11 -13.00
CA LYS A 90 10.16 -9.25 -13.21
C LYS A 90 10.86 -7.90 -13.43
N GLU A 91 10.29 -7.03 -14.27
CA GLU A 91 10.86 -5.72 -14.55
C GLU A 91 10.86 -4.82 -13.32
N ALA A 92 9.78 -4.81 -12.55
CA ALA A 92 9.70 -4.06 -11.29
C ALA A 92 10.74 -4.57 -10.29
N ARG A 93 10.93 -5.90 -10.15
CA ARG A 93 11.97 -6.45 -9.26
C ARG A 93 13.37 -6.08 -9.71
N LYS A 94 13.65 -6.12 -11.02
CA LYS A 94 14.92 -5.65 -11.57
C LYS A 94 15.18 -4.18 -11.21
N LEU A 95 14.19 -3.31 -11.42
CA LEU A 95 14.29 -1.90 -11.05
C LEU A 95 14.47 -1.70 -9.54
N LEU A 96 13.83 -2.52 -8.70
CA LEU A 96 14.04 -2.50 -7.25
C LEU A 96 15.50 -2.82 -6.89
N PHE A 97 16.12 -3.84 -7.48
CA PHE A 97 17.54 -4.12 -7.27
C PHE A 97 18.43 -2.97 -7.74
N VAL A 98 18.21 -2.43 -8.95
CA VAL A 98 18.95 -1.28 -9.46
C VAL A 98 18.85 -0.09 -8.50
N PHE A 99 17.65 0.22 -8.02
CA PHE A 99 17.43 1.32 -7.11
C PHE A 99 18.09 1.11 -5.76
N GLN A 100 18.00 -0.09 -5.18
CA GLN A 100 18.56 -0.41 -3.89
C GLN A 100 20.11 -0.47 -3.90
N LEU A 101 20.72 -0.81 -5.03
CA LEU A 101 22.17 -0.91 -5.17
C LEU A 101 22.85 0.40 -5.60
N ARG A 102 22.10 1.37 -6.12
CA ARG A 102 22.63 2.56 -6.81
C ARG A 102 23.68 3.36 -6.02
N ASP A 103 23.48 3.53 -4.72
CA ASP A 103 24.35 4.36 -3.87
C ASP A 103 25.20 3.51 -2.91
N ARG A 104 25.46 2.25 -3.26
CA ARG A 104 26.23 1.30 -2.45
C ARG A 104 27.53 0.94 -3.14
N TRP A 105 28.50 0.50 -2.34
CA TRP A 105 29.77 0.00 -2.86
C TRP A 105 29.56 -1.41 -3.45
N CYS A 106 29.47 -1.47 -4.77
CA CYS A 106 29.14 -2.67 -5.53
C CYS A 106 30.22 -2.95 -6.58
N GLU A 107 30.34 -4.23 -6.97
CA GLU A 107 31.06 -4.61 -8.19
C GLU A 107 30.30 -4.12 -9.44
N GLU A 108 31.03 -3.80 -10.51
CA GLU A 108 30.44 -3.38 -11.79
C GLU A 108 29.69 -4.51 -12.54
N THR A 109 29.92 -5.75 -12.15
CA THR A 109 29.43 -6.96 -12.83
C THR A 109 28.09 -7.48 -12.33
N ILE A 110 27.37 -6.73 -11.48
CA ILE A 110 26.08 -7.19 -10.94
C ILE A 110 25.00 -7.17 -12.03
N ASP A 111 24.45 -8.34 -12.32
CA ASP A 111 23.32 -8.53 -13.25
C ASP A 111 21.98 -8.57 -12.49
N CYS A 112 21.28 -7.44 -12.46
CA CYS A 112 19.98 -7.32 -11.83
C CYS A 112 18.88 -8.12 -12.54
N GLU A 113 19.06 -8.52 -13.81
CA GLU A 113 18.14 -9.41 -14.53
C GLU A 113 18.12 -10.81 -13.92
N ILE A 114 19.30 -11.35 -13.64
CA ILE A 114 19.46 -12.66 -12.97
C ILE A 114 18.88 -12.62 -11.56
N LEU A 115 19.11 -11.52 -10.81
CA LEU A 115 18.53 -11.36 -9.46
C LEU A 115 16.99 -11.34 -9.51
N ALA A 116 16.42 -10.63 -10.48
CA ALA A 116 14.98 -10.58 -10.69
C ALA A 116 14.38 -11.93 -11.05
N ASP A 117 15.06 -12.76 -11.84
CA ASP A 117 14.63 -14.13 -12.17
C ASP A 117 14.61 -15.03 -10.92
N LYS A 118 15.59 -14.89 -10.04
CA LYS A 118 15.72 -15.71 -8.82
C LYS A 118 14.76 -15.27 -7.69
N THR A 119 14.17 -14.10 -7.80
CA THR A 119 13.26 -13.53 -6.77
C THR A 119 11.80 -13.50 -7.22
N ALA A 120 11.37 -14.44 -8.06
CA ALA A 120 9.96 -14.56 -8.44
C ALA A 120 9.08 -14.76 -7.19
N GLY A 121 8.02 -13.92 -7.05
CA GLY A 121 7.11 -13.96 -5.90
C GLY A 121 7.57 -13.19 -4.66
N TYR A 122 8.73 -12.53 -4.71
CA TYR A 122 9.18 -11.66 -3.62
C TYR A 122 8.53 -10.28 -3.71
N VAL A 123 8.23 -9.69 -2.56
CA VAL A 123 7.74 -8.31 -2.45
C VAL A 123 8.90 -7.32 -2.35
N ALA A 124 8.61 -6.02 -2.47
CA ALA A 124 9.64 -4.98 -2.43
C ALA A 124 10.44 -4.98 -1.11
N SER A 125 9.78 -5.25 0.03
CA SER A 125 10.45 -5.35 1.33
C SER A 125 11.41 -6.54 1.43
N ASP A 126 11.08 -7.67 0.80
CA ASP A 126 11.98 -8.83 0.75
C ASP A 126 13.26 -8.49 -0.02
N ILE A 127 13.13 -7.81 -1.16
CA ILE A 127 14.28 -7.37 -1.96
C ILE A 127 15.13 -6.36 -1.18
N THR A 128 14.50 -5.41 -0.50
CA THR A 128 15.20 -4.45 0.37
C THR A 128 15.95 -5.17 1.49
N PHE A 129 15.33 -6.16 2.13
CA PHE A 129 15.96 -6.98 3.15
C PHE A 129 17.18 -7.71 2.61
N ILE A 130 17.07 -8.42 1.48
CA ILE A 130 18.17 -9.14 0.83
C ILE A 130 19.36 -8.21 0.56
N VAL A 131 19.12 -7.04 -0.03
CA VAL A 131 20.19 -6.09 -0.32
C VAL A 131 20.83 -5.54 0.95
N ASN A 132 20.04 -5.29 2.01
CA ASN A 132 20.57 -4.80 3.28
C ASN A 132 21.44 -5.85 3.99
N GLU A 133 20.98 -7.11 4.06
CA GLU A 133 21.78 -8.21 4.65
C GLU A 133 23.06 -8.47 3.85
N THR A 134 22.97 -8.41 2.52
CA THR A 134 24.17 -8.50 1.66
C THR A 134 25.14 -7.36 1.92
N ALA A 135 24.64 -6.12 2.03
CA ALA A 135 25.46 -4.95 2.31
C ALA A 135 26.14 -5.06 3.69
N LEU A 136 25.43 -5.54 4.70
CA LEU A 136 25.98 -5.78 6.02
C LEU A 136 27.11 -6.83 5.98
N THR A 137 26.89 -7.93 5.27
CA THR A 137 27.88 -8.99 5.09
C THR A 137 29.13 -8.48 4.36
N ALA A 138 28.95 -7.69 3.31
CA ALA A 138 30.02 -7.07 2.55
C ALA A 138 30.85 -6.10 3.41
N ALA A 139 30.16 -5.25 4.18
CA ALA A 139 30.80 -4.30 5.10
C ALA A 139 31.59 -5.00 6.20
N MET A 140 31.08 -6.09 6.78
CA MET A 140 31.79 -6.87 7.80
C MET A 140 33.07 -7.53 7.27
N LYS A 141 33.12 -7.82 5.97
CA LYS A 141 34.29 -8.41 5.29
C LYS A 141 35.20 -7.36 4.62
N ASP A 142 34.81 -6.09 4.65
CA ASP A 142 35.49 -4.99 3.95
C ASP A 142 35.66 -5.26 2.44
N ILE A 143 34.58 -5.71 1.79
CA ILE A 143 34.53 -6.01 0.35
C ILE A 143 33.31 -5.37 -0.29
N PRO A 144 33.32 -5.12 -1.62
CA PRO A 144 32.11 -4.65 -2.32
C PRO A 144 31.01 -5.71 -2.33
N ILE A 145 29.77 -5.26 -2.50
CA ILE A 145 28.64 -6.15 -2.80
C ILE A 145 28.89 -6.81 -4.15
N SER A 146 28.86 -8.13 -4.18
CA SER A 146 29.05 -8.94 -5.40
C SER A 146 27.77 -9.67 -5.79
N GLN A 147 27.72 -10.13 -7.05
CA GLN A 147 26.65 -11.00 -7.54
C GLN A 147 26.54 -12.28 -6.69
N GLU A 148 27.66 -12.87 -6.29
CA GLU A 148 27.70 -14.10 -5.50
C GLU A 148 27.10 -13.89 -4.11
N LEU A 149 27.43 -12.80 -3.42
CA LEU A 149 26.87 -12.48 -2.11
C LEU A 149 25.34 -12.27 -2.18
N LEU A 150 24.85 -11.58 -3.21
CA LEU A 150 23.41 -11.39 -3.43
C LEU A 150 22.70 -12.72 -3.68
N MET A 151 23.29 -13.59 -4.50
CA MET A 151 22.72 -14.92 -4.79
C MET A 151 22.71 -15.83 -3.56
N ASP A 152 23.74 -15.77 -2.73
CA ASP A 152 23.80 -16.50 -1.46
C ASP A 152 22.70 -16.03 -0.49
N GLU A 153 22.49 -14.71 -0.39
CA GLU A 153 21.44 -14.16 0.47
C GLU A 153 20.03 -14.45 -0.06
N ILE A 154 19.79 -14.39 -1.38
CA ILE A 154 18.55 -14.85 -2.00
C ILE A 154 18.26 -16.31 -1.65
N GLY A 155 19.28 -17.16 -1.63
CA GLY A 155 19.15 -18.58 -1.27
C GLY A 155 18.72 -18.83 0.19
N LYS A 156 19.01 -17.90 1.10
CA LYS A 156 18.62 -17.94 2.53
C LYS A 156 17.27 -17.27 2.79
N ALA A 157 16.94 -16.25 2.00
CA ALA A 157 15.74 -15.46 2.19
C ALA A 157 14.46 -16.28 1.92
N ARG A 158 13.39 -15.91 2.64
CA ARG A 158 12.07 -16.50 2.45
C ARG A 158 11.12 -15.40 1.95
N GLN A 159 10.19 -15.79 1.09
CA GLN A 159 9.08 -14.93 0.69
C GLN A 159 8.23 -14.60 1.91
N SER A 160 7.96 -13.31 2.14
CA SER A 160 7.10 -12.86 3.24
C SER A 160 5.62 -13.06 2.96
N VAL A 161 5.23 -13.23 1.68
CA VAL A 161 3.85 -13.47 1.25
C VAL A 161 3.77 -14.79 0.50
N ASN A 162 2.84 -15.67 0.90
CA ASN A 162 2.59 -16.93 0.22
C ASN A 162 1.45 -16.79 -0.83
N LYS A 163 1.29 -17.80 -1.69
CA LYS A 163 0.28 -17.81 -2.76
C LYS A 163 -1.15 -17.68 -2.22
N GLU A 164 -1.45 -18.35 -1.11
CA GLU A 164 -2.79 -18.31 -0.49
C GLU A 164 -3.15 -16.89 -0.03
N GLN A 165 -2.17 -16.17 0.53
CA GLN A 165 -2.37 -14.77 0.92
C GLN A 165 -2.62 -13.87 -0.29
N ILE A 166 -1.92 -14.09 -1.41
CA ILE A 166 -2.13 -13.34 -2.65
C ILE A 166 -3.55 -13.55 -3.17
N GLU A 167 -4.01 -14.80 -3.26
CA GLU A 167 -5.38 -15.12 -3.69
C GLU A 167 -6.44 -14.47 -2.80
N VAL A 168 -6.20 -14.42 -1.49
CA VAL A 168 -7.06 -13.71 -0.54
C VAL A 168 -7.13 -12.22 -0.86
N TYR A 169 -6.00 -11.55 -1.07
CA TYR A 169 -5.97 -10.12 -1.42
C TYR A 169 -6.66 -9.83 -2.76
N GLU A 170 -6.41 -10.64 -3.77
CA GLU A 170 -7.05 -10.50 -5.09
C GLU A 170 -8.58 -10.67 -4.99
N SER A 171 -9.03 -11.66 -4.22
CA SER A 171 -10.46 -11.88 -3.98
C SER A 171 -11.12 -10.73 -3.20
N MET A 172 -10.42 -10.14 -2.24
CA MET A 172 -10.90 -8.96 -1.51
C MET A 172 -11.03 -7.75 -2.43
N TYR A 173 -10.02 -7.49 -3.26
CA TYR A 173 -10.05 -6.41 -4.23
C TYR A 173 -11.23 -6.56 -5.20
N ALA A 174 -11.42 -7.75 -5.77
CA ALA A 174 -12.53 -8.04 -6.69
C ALA A 174 -13.90 -7.81 -6.04
N ARG A 175 -14.09 -8.18 -4.76
CA ARG A 175 -15.34 -7.91 -4.01
C ARG A 175 -15.58 -6.43 -3.80
N LEU A 176 -14.55 -5.69 -3.40
CA LEU A 176 -14.66 -4.25 -3.15
C LEU A 176 -15.00 -3.50 -4.44
N GLU A 177 -14.40 -3.90 -5.55
CA GLU A 177 -14.65 -3.29 -6.84
C GLU A 177 -16.05 -3.61 -7.38
N SER A 178 -16.50 -4.86 -7.29
CA SER A 178 -17.86 -5.26 -7.69
C SER A 178 -18.94 -4.58 -6.86
N GLY A 179 -18.76 -4.46 -5.55
CA GLY A 179 -19.66 -3.71 -4.67
C GLY A 179 -19.82 -2.24 -5.06
N ARG A 180 -18.72 -1.58 -5.46
CA ARG A 180 -18.74 -0.19 -5.96
C ARG A 180 -19.48 -0.05 -7.29
N ILE A 181 -19.34 -1.01 -8.19
CA ILE A 181 -20.05 -1.02 -9.49
C ILE A 181 -21.56 -1.16 -9.26
N GLU A 182 -21.99 -2.00 -8.33
CA GLU A 182 -23.41 -2.15 -7.98
C GLU A 182 -23.98 -0.88 -7.33
N GLU A 183 -23.26 -0.23 -6.42
CA GLU A 183 -23.71 1.06 -5.86
C GLU A 183 -23.83 2.15 -6.93
N ARG A 184 -22.87 2.28 -7.83
CA ARG A 184 -22.95 3.22 -8.96
C ARG A 184 -24.12 2.94 -9.89
N ARG A 185 -24.50 1.68 -10.11
CA ARG A 185 -25.67 1.29 -10.91
C ARG A 185 -26.99 1.60 -10.20
N ARG A 186 -27.06 1.53 -8.86
CA ARG A 186 -28.25 1.88 -8.07
C ARG A 186 -28.52 3.39 -8.02
N ILE A 187 -27.50 4.22 -8.17
CA ILE A 187 -27.60 5.69 -8.24
C ILE A 187 -27.90 6.18 -9.66
N GLY A 188 -27.82 5.29 -10.67
CA GLY A 188 -28.13 5.60 -12.07
C GLY A 188 -29.61 5.93 -12.25
N PHE A 189 -29.89 7.12 -12.74
CA PHE A 189 -31.14 7.75 -13.11
C PHE A 189 -32.27 6.79 -13.40
N ALA A 190 -33.36 6.91 -12.63
CA ALA A 190 -34.66 6.45 -13.07
C ALA A 190 -34.99 7.19 -14.38
N THR A 191 -34.93 6.50 -15.50
CA THR A 191 -35.45 6.99 -16.77
C THR A 191 -36.97 7.16 -16.59
N TYR A 192 -37.40 8.39 -16.42
CA TYR A 192 -38.82 8.73 -16.60
C TYR A 192 -39.20 8.33 -18.03
N LYS A 193 -40.14 7.39 -18.10
CA LYS A 193 -40.96 7.15 -19.30
C LYS A 193 -42.10 8.11 -19.33
#